data_d319e5c18ff4ec149e1c827f887a9a43
#
_entry.id   d319e5c18ff4ec149e1c827f887a9a43
#
_cell.length_a   1.000
_cell.length_b   1.000
_cell.length_c   1.000
_cell.angle_alpha   90.00
_cell.angle_beta   90.00
_cell.angle_gamma   90.00
#
_symmetry.space_group_name_H-M   'P 1'
#
loop_
_entity.id
_entity.type
_entity.pdbx_description
1 polymer ?
#
loop_
_entity_poly.entity_id
_entity_poly.type
_entity_poly.pdbx_seq_one_letter_code
_entity_poly.pdbx_strand_id
1 'polypeptide(L)'
;IEAGGKNGIFPVDDLTREYMKEHSKRPFTEYEADSDAEYDEEYTIDLSTLKSTVSFPHLPDNTRTIDEVGDVKIDQVVIGSCTNGRMDDLRIAAKILEGKKVADGIRVIVIPAHTKDLSSGYGRGPS
;
A
#
# COMPACT_ATOMS: atom_id res chain seq x y z
N ILE A 1 3.32 -9.08 -9.20
CA ILE A 1 2.10 -9.68 -9.78
C ILE A 1 1.31 -8.63 -10.55
N GLU A 2 1.05 -7.48 -9.98
CA GLU A 2 0.27 -6.42 -10.64
C GLU A 2 0.98 -5.81 -11.84
N ALA A 3 2.32 -5.84 -11.86
CA ALA A 3 3.13 -5.53 -13.04
C ALA A 3 3.31 -6.71 -14.02
N GLY A 4 2.62 -7.84 -13.80
CA GLY A 4 2.71 -9.03 -14.64
C GLY A 4 3.92 -9.93 -14.35
N GLY A 5 4.75 -9.60 -13.38
CA GLY A 5 5.92 -10.39 -12.99
C GLY A 5 5.55 -11.61 -12.15
N LYS A 6 6.30 -12.70 -12.30
CA LYS A 6 6.17 -13.87 -11.42
C LYS A 6 6.69 -13.61 -10.03
N ASN A 7 7.73 -12.81 -9.93
CA ASN A 7 8.41 -12.51 -8.67
C ASN A 7 9.07 -11.14 -8.75
N GLY A 8 9.37 -10.57 -7.59
CA GLY A 8 10.17 -9.38 -7.43
C GLY A 8 11.08 -9.57 -6.23
N ILE A 9 12.37 -9.39 -6.43
CA ILE A 9 13.38 -9.55 -5.38
C ILE A 9 13.96 -8.17 -5.09
N PHE A 10 13.81 -7.72 -3.86
CA PHE A 10 14.37 -6.45 -3.39
C PHE A 10 15.63 -6.74 -2.56
N PRO A 11 16.63 -5.88 -2.62
CA PRO A 11 17.74 -5.94 -1.68
C PRO A 11 17.23 -5.85 -0.23
N VAL A 12 17.85 -6.62 0.66
CA VAL A 12 17.48 -6.61 2.08
C VAL A 12 18.22 -5.48 2.77
N ASP A 13 17.50 -4.50 3.25
CA ASP A 13 18.01 -3.36 4.02
C ASP A 13 17.77 -3.51 5.54
N ASP A 14 18.21 -2.54 6.32
CA ASP A 14 18.04 -2.57 7.77
C ASP A 14 16.58 -2.48 8.19
N LEU A 15 15.73 -1.76 7.44
CA LEU A 15 14.30 -1.69 7.71
C LEU A 15 13.64 -3.06 7.50
N THR A 16 14.03 -3.77 6.46
CA THR A 16 13.56 -5.14 6.20
C THR A 16 13.98 -6.08 7.32
N ARG A 17 15.23 -5.98 7.79
CA ARG A 17 15.74 -6.79 8.91
C ARG A 17 14.99 -6.50 10.20
N GLU A 18 14.71 -5.23 10.50
CA GLU A 18 13.94 -4.83 11.68
C GLU A 18 12.51 -5.37 11.60
N TYR A 19 11.86 -5.19 10.48
CA TYR A 19 10.52 -5.75 10.23
C TYR A 19 10.48 -7.26 10.44
N MET A 20 11.47 -7.98 9.91
CA MET A 20 11.54 -9.44 10.04
C MET A 20 11.76 -9.89 11.49
N LYS A 21 12.54 -9.15 12.29
CA LYS A 21 12.72 -9.46 13.73
C LYS A 21 11.40 -9.41 14.50
N GLU A 22 10.53 -8.48 14.16
CA GLU A 22 9.22 -8.33 14.81
C GLU A 22 8.19 -9.37 14.34
N HIS A 23 8.25 -9.76 13.06
CA HIS A 23 7.18 -10.51 12.40
C HIS A 23 7.52 -11.98 12.14
N SER A 24 8.78 -12.38 12.19
CA SER A 24 9.21 -13.75 11.97
C SER A 24 10.00 -14.32 13.14
N LYS A 25 9.66 -15.55 13.51
CA LYS A 25 10.46 -16.36 14.47
C LYS A 25 11.38 -17.35 13.75
N ARG A 26 11.29 -17.42 12.43
CA ARG A 26 12.10 -18.35 11.61
C ARG A 26 13.36 -17.65 11.15
N PRO A 27 14.49 -18.36 11.10
CA PRO A 27 15.67 -17.86 10.40
C PRO A 27 15.31 -17.65 8.93
N PHE A 28 15.88 -16.61 8.34
CA PHE A 28 15.74 -16.34 6.91
C PHE A 28 17.11 -16.11 6.29
N THR A 29 17.22 -16.37 5.00
CA THR A 29 18.43 -16.12 4.24
C THR A 29 18.24 -14.86 3.43
N GLU A 30 19.20 -13.95 3.49
CA GLU A 30 19.26 -12.77 2.65
C GLU A 30 19.87 -13.15 1.31
N TYR A 31 19.20 -12.78 0.23
CA TYR A 31 19.69 -12.99 -1.12
C TYR A 31 20.00 -11.64 -1.75
N GLU A 32 21.16 -11.55 -2.36
CA GLU A 32 21.60 -10.39 -3.13
C GLU A 32 21.99 -10.86 -4.53
N ALA A 33 21.96 -9.94 -5.47
CA ALA A 33 22.46 -10.21 -6.80
C ALA A 33 24.00 -10.38 -6.76
N ASP A 34 24.52 -11.26 -7.58
CA ASP A 34 25.96 -11.38 -7.75
C ASP A 34 26.55 -10.08 -8.33
N SER A 35 27.82 -9.79 -8.02
CA SER A 35 28.45 -8.53 -8.45
C SER A 35 28.61 -8.41 -9.98
N ASP A 36 28.49 -9.52 -10.67
CA ASP A 36 28.56 -9.67 -12.14
C ASP A 36 27.21 -10.11 -12.72
N ALA A 37 26.11 -9.91 -12.01
CA ALA A 37 24.78 -10.24 -12.51
C ALA A 37 24.47 -9.43 -13.79
N GLU A 38 24.05 -10.13 -14.82
CA GLU A 38 23.59 -9.53 -16.08
C GLU A 38 22.06 -9.50 -16.09
N TYR A 39 21.49 -8.39 -16.53
CA TYR A 39 20.04 -8.19 -16.62
C TYR A 39 19.63 -7.99 -18.08
N ASP A 40 18.52 -8.57 -18.47
CA ASP A 40 17.98 -8.40 -19.83
C ASP A 40 17.60 -6.95 -20.11
N GLU A 41 17.06 -6.26 -19.09
CA GLU A 41 16.67 -4.86 -19.17
C GLU A 41 16.86 -4.15 -17.83
N GLU A 42 17.19 -2.88 -17.87
CA GLU A 42 17.29 -2.01 -16.70
C GLU A 42 16.41 -0.78 -16.87
N TYR A 43 15.65 -0.46 -15.84
CA TYR A 43 14.79 0.73 -15.81
C TYR A 43 15.14 1.61 -14.61
N THR A 44 15.30 2.89 -14.86
CA THR A 44 15.47 3.88 -13.80
C THR A 44 14.20 4.71 -13.66
N ILE A 45 13.61 4.73 -12.47
CA ILE A 45 12.42 5.51 -12.17
C ILE A 45 12.76 6.55 -11.11
N ASP A 46 12.70 7.83 -11.50
CA ASP A 46 12.88 8.94 -10.55
C ASP A 46 11.60 9.15 -9.74
N LEU A 47 11.62 8.70 -8.49
CA LEU A 47 10.47 8.81 -7.59
C LEU A 47 10.10 10.26 -7.25
N SER A 48 11.02 11.22 -7.40
CA SER A 48 10.76 12.63 -7.12
C SER A 48 9.79 13.27 -8.13
N THR A 49 9.67 12.67 -9.30
CA THR A 49 8.79 13.15 -10.38
C THR A 49 7.40 12.51 -10.37
N LEU A 50 7.18 11.51 -9.52
CA LEU A 50 5.91 10.80 -9.45
C LEU A 50 4.81 11.67 -8.85
N LYS A 51 3.66 11.65 -9.50
CA LYS A 51 2.42 12.25 -8.99
C LYS A 51 1.47 11.15 -8.51
N SER A 52 0.61 11.50 -7.57
CA SER A 52 -0.48 10.61 -7.17
C SER A 52 -1.40 10.33 -8.36
N THR A 53 -1.77 9.08 -8.54
CA THR A 53 -2.58 8.62 -9.67
C THR A 53 -3.82 7.86 -9.22
N VAL A 54 -4.80 7.80 -10.11
CA VAL A 54 -6.03 7.03 -9.94
C VAL A 54 -6.23 6.17 -11.17
N SER A 55 -6.45 4.87 -10.97
CA SER A 55 -6.83 3.95 -12.04
C SER A 55 -8.35 3.94 -12.21
N PHE A 56 -8.78 4.08 -13.44
CA PHE A 56 -10.18 4.00 -13.83
C PHE A 56 -10.56 2.59 -14.28
N PRO A 57 -11.86 2.25 -14.29
CA PRO A 57 -12.28 0.97 -14.84
C PRO A 57 -11.87 0.83 -16.32
N HIS A 58 -11.55 -0.37 -16.76
CA HIS A 58 -11.60 -1.66 -16.07
C HIS A 58 -10.21 -2.27 -15.87
N LEU A 59 -9.14 -1.53 -16.17
CA LEU A 59 -7.75 -1.99 -16.12
C LEU A 59 -6.91 -1.05 -15.26
N PRO A 60 -5.93 -1.58 -14.52
CA PRO A 60 -4.96 -0.76 -13.79
C PRO A 60 -4.22 0.25 -14.68
N ASP A 61 -4.00 -0.08 -15.95
CA ASP A 61 -3.33 0.79 -16.93
C ASP A 61 -4.13 2.04 -17.29
N ASN A 62 -5.45 2.04 -17.05
CA ASN A 62 -6.29 3.21 -17.30
C ASN A 62 -6.10 4.24 -16.17
N THR A 63 -4.88 4.74 -16.07
CA THR A 63 -4.41 5.60 -14.98
C THR A 63 -4.37 7.06 -15.42
N ARG A 64 -4.77 7.95 -14.51
CA ARG A 64 -4.65 9.41 -14.66
C ARG A 64 -4.03 10.00 -13.41
N THR A 65 -3.33 11.11 -13.55
CA THR A 65 -2.89 11.86 -12.38
C THR A 65 -4.10 12.48 -11.66
N ILE A 66 -3.99 12.66 -10.35
CA ILE A 66 -5.11 13.18 -9.55
C ILE A 66 -5.60 14.55 -10.03
N ASP A 67 -4.70 15.35 -10.63
CA ASP A 67 -5.00 16.67 -11.17
C ASP A 67 -5.89 16.60 -12.43
N GLU A 68 -5.92 15.46 -13.10
CA GLU A 68 -6.69 15.20 -14.32
C GLU A 68 -8.04 14.53 -14.05
N VAL A 69 -8.28 14.14 -12.79
CA VAL A 69 -9.53 13.52 -12.37
C VAL A 69 -10.56 14.60 -12.11
N GLY A 70 -11.62 14.61 -12.91
CA GLY A 70 -12.78 15.48 -12.68
C GLY A 70 -13.69 14.95 -11.57
N ASP A 71 -14.88 15.50 -11.47
CA ASP A 71 -15.90 15.05 -10.51
C ASP A 71 -16.38 13.64 -10.85
N VAL A 72 -16.05 12.69 -10.00
CA VAL A 72 -16.49 11.30 -10.10
C VAL A 72 -17.45 11.01 -8.95
N LYS A 73 -18.67 10.62 -9.29
CA LYS A 73 -19.63 10.13 -8.29
C LYS A 73 -19.27 8.72 -7.87
N ILE A 74 -19.24 8.50 -6.57
CA ILE A 74 -18.94 7.20 -5.97
C ILE A 74 -20.08 6.82 -5.02
N ASP A 75 -20.33 5.53 -4.86
CA ASP A 75 -21.33 4.97 -3.95
C ASP A 75 -20.65 4.24 -2.79
N GLN A 76 -19.43 3.79 -3.00
CA GLN A 76 -18.69 3.03 -2.01
C GLN A 76 -17.19 3.34 -2.05
N VAL A 77 -16.58 3.34 -0.87
CA VAL A 77 -15.13 3.43 -0.68
C VAL A 77 -14.65 2.21 0.07
N VAL A 78 -13.56 1.60 -0.40
CA VAL A 78 -12.86 0.52 0.31
C VAL A 78 -11.44 0.99 0.58
N ILE A 79 -11.04 0.97 1.85
CA ILE A 79 -9.71 1.36 2.31
C ILE A 79 -9.02 0.12 2.87
N GLY A 80 -7.83 -0.18 2.37
CA GLY A 80 -7.03 -1.29 2.85
C GLY A 80 -7.01 -2.49 1.90
N SER A 81 -7.16 -3.67 2.42
CA SER A 81 -6.97 -4.99 1.81
C SER A 81 -5.53 -5.52 1.93
N CYS A 82 -5.13 -6.48 1.09
CA CYS A 82 -3.81 -7.12 1.18
C CYS A 82 -2.64 -6.18 0.84
N THR A 83 -2.85 -5.18 0.00
CA THR A 83 -1.79 -4.28 -0.48
C THR A 83 -1.61 -3.07 0.43
N ASN A 84 -2.67 -2.35 0.76
CA ASN A 84 -2.63 -1.09 1.52
C ASN A 84 -3.47 -1.13 2.80
N GLY A 85 -3.44 -2.24 3.51
CA GLY A 85 -4.18 -2.44 4.74
C GLY A 85 -3.30 -2.53 5.99
N ARG A 86 -2.01 -2.19 5.91
CA ARG A 86 -1.12 -2.14 7.07
C ARG A 86 -1.47 -0.98 7.98
N MET A 87 -1.07 -1.05 9.24
CA MET A 87 -1.36 0.02 10.20
C MET A 87 -0.85 1.39 9.76
N ASP A 88 0.28 1.45 9.08
CA ASP A 88 0.82 2.72 8.60
C ASP A 88 -0.06 3.33 7.50
N ASP A 89 -0.55 2.52 6.58
CA ASP A 89 -1.51 2.94 5.55
C ASP A 89 -2.81 3.44 6.19
N LEU A 90 -3.33 2.70 7.15
CA LEU A 90 -4.56 3.06 7.85
C LEU A 90 -4.41 4.33 8.69
N ARG A 91 -3.24 4.56 9.29
CA ARG A 91 -2.94 5.82 10.00
C ARG A 91 -2.92 7.02 9.06
N ILE A 92 -2.35 6.86 7.86
CA ILE A 92 -2.37 7.90 6.83
C ILE A 92 -3.82 8.20 6.42
N ALA A 93 -4.61 7.18 6.13
CA ALA A 93 -6.02 7.33 5.78
C ALA A 93 -6.81 8.01 6.91
N ALA A 94 -6.61 7.59 8.16
CA ALA A 94 -7.26 8.19 9.32
C ALA A 94 -6.91 9.68 9.47
N LYS A 95 -5.64 10.04 9.28
CA LYS A 95 -5.19 11.43 9.33
C LYS A 95 -5.82 12.30 8.25
N ILE A 96 -6.00 11.77 7.04
CA ILE A 96 -6.67 12.48 5.93
C ILE A 96 -8.15 12.70 6.23
N LEU A 97 -8.79 11.73 6.90
CA LEU A 97 -10.23 11.73 7.21
C LEU A 97 -10.57 12.39 8.54
N GLU A 98 -9.58 12.74 9.35
CA GLU A 98 -9.76 13.32 10.67
C GLU A 98 -10.65 14.56 10.62
N GLY A 99 -11.68 14.59 11.48
CA GLY A 99 -12.65 15.69 11.56
C GLY A 99 -13.63 15.78 10.37
N LYS A 100 -13.59 14.83 9.43
CA LYS A 100 -14.50 14.80 8.28
C LYS A 100 -15.63 13.79 8.50
N LYS A 101 -16.75 14.04 7.87
CA LYS A 101 -17.86 13.10 7.77
C LYS A 101 -17.89 12.46 6.39
N VAL A 102 -18.27 11.18 6.36
CA VAL A 102 -18.61 10.50 5.10
C VAL A 102 -19.83 11.19 4.51
N ALA A 103 -19.83 11.45 3.21
CA ALA A 103 -20.96 12.02 2.53
C ALA A 103 -22.20 11.10 2.60
N ASP A 104 -23.38 11.68 2.64
CA ASP A 104 -24.62 10.93 2.72
C ASP A 104 -24.77 9.99 1.52
N GLY A 105 -25.17 8.76 1.78
CA GLY A 105 -25.33 7.72 0.77
C GLY A 105 -24.04 6.98 0.40
N ILE A 106 -22.89 7.38 0.89
CA ILE A 106 -21.61 6.68 0.65
C ILE A 106 -21.35 5.64 1.73
N ARG A 107 -21.05 4.42 1.31
CA ARG A 107 -20.59 3.35 2.20
C ARG A 107 -19.06 3.30 2.26
N VAL A 108 -18.48 3.34 3.44
CA VAL A 108 -17.04 3.17 3.66
C VAL A 108 -16.77 1.83 4.34
N ILE A 109 -15.85 1.06 3.76
CA ILE A 109 -15.39 -0.22 4.31
C ILE A 109 -13.89 -0.10 4.54
N VAL A 110 -13.42 -0.49 5.73
CA VAL A 110 -11.99 -0.52 6.06
C VAL A 110 -11.59 -1.96 6.31
N ILE A 111 -10.55 -2.43 5.60
CA ILE A 111 -10.09 -3.82 5.66
C ILE A 111 -8.61 -3.82 6.05
N PRO A 112 -8.27 -4.07 7.33
CA PRO A 112 -6.89 -4.26 7.75
C PRO A 112 -6.27 -5.52 7.15
N ALA A 113 -4.97 -5.47 6.83
CA ALA A 113 -4.24 -6.59 6.22
C ALA A 113 -4.02 -7.77 7.19
N HIS A 114 -3.92 -7.49 8.49
CA HIS A 114 -3.65 -8.49 9.52
C HIS A 114 -4.61 -8.37 10.70
N THR A 115 -4.90 -9.51 11.33
CA THR A 115 -5.72 -9.57 12.55
C THR A 115 -5.09 -8.85 13.75
N LYS A 116 -3.76 -8.75 13.80
CA LYS A 116 -3.05 -7.96 14.82
C LYS A 116 -3.35 -6.45 14.67
N ASP A 117 -3.56 -5.99 13.46
CA ASP A 117 -3.88 -4.59 13.17
C ASP A 117 -5.29 -4.25 13.67
N LEU A 118 -6.21 -5.21 13.67
CA LEU A 118 -7.54 -5.07 14.28
C LEU A 118 -7.46 -4.84 15.79
N SER A 119 -6.58 -5.57 16.48
CA SER A 119 -6.47 -5.47 17.95
C SER A 119 -5.78 -4.19 18.42
N SER A 120 -4.89 -3.62 17.62
CA SER A 120 -4.21 -2.35 17.93
C SER A 120 -5.05 -1.12 17.57
N GLY A 121 -5.99 -1.26 16.61
CA GLY A 121 -6.91 -0.18 16.21
C GLY A 121 -8.12 0.00 17.12
N TYR A 122 -8.50 -1.02 17.89
CA TYR A 122 -9.54 -0.95 18.93
C TYR A 122 -8.96 -0.56 20.30
N GLY A 123 -8.12 0.47 20.33
CA GLY A 123 -7.77 1.16 21.56
C GLY A 123 -9.06 1.76 22.16
N ARG A 124 -9.39 1.30 23.37
CA ARG A 124 -10.56 1.68 24.18
C ARG A 124 -10.89 3.15 23.99
N GLY A 125 -12.11 3.41 23.52
CA GLY A 125 -12.67 4.73 23.61
C GLY A 125 -12.68 5.20 25.08
N PRO A 126 -12.63 6.51 25.33
CA PRO A 126 -12.69 7.03 26.69
C PRO A 126 -13.97 6.56 27.35
N SER A 127 -13.79 6.00 28.54
CA SER A 127 -14.86 5.67 29.51
C SER A 127 -15.56 6.92 29.99
#